data_568740b2bbcdb7c00a43fa083bdb8505
#
_entry.id   568740b2bbcdb7c00a43fa083bdb8505
#
_cell.length_a   1.000
_cell.length_b   1.000
_cell.length_c   1.000
_cell.angle_alpha   90.00
_cell.angle_beta   90.00
_cell.angle_gamma   90.00
#
_symmetry.space_group_name_H-M   'P 1'
#
loop_
_entity.id
_entity.type
_entity.pdbx_description
1 polymer ?
#
loop_
_entity_poly.entity_id
_entity_poly.type
_entity_poly.pdbx_seq_one_letter_code
_entity_poly.pdbx_strand_id
1 'polypeptide(L)'
;MRSVTYSMNVSLDGYIVGPDGGFDWTEPDEDVFRFWIDEIRQVDVHLLGRRLYETMLYWETVDQESLDDAQLEWAALWNPLPKVVFSETLTSVQGNARLVSGGLAEEIERLRSEPGEGEIALGGATLAAQAAASGLIDEYRAMVYPVLVGGGIPFFPRDERRVDLELVETRTFSSGVVHLRHRVTR
;
A
#
# COMPACT_ATOMS: atom_id res chain seq x y z
N MET A 1 -1.66 -16.88 -11.43
CA MET A 1 -2.72 -16.09 -10.74
C MET A 1 -2.03 -14.88 -10.15
N ARG A 2 -2.54 -13.67 -10.36
CA ARG A 2 -1.94 -12.43 -9.87
C ARG A 2 -1.97 -12.40 -8.35
N SER A 3 -0.83 -12.07 -7.73
CA SER A 3 -0.69 -12.00 -6.26
C SER A 3 -1.35 -10.74 -5.73
N VAL A 4 -2.00 -10.84 -4.58
CA VAL A 4 -2.54 -9.70 -3.82
C VAL A 4 -1.57 -9.36 -2.70
N THR A 5 -1.01 -8.16 -2.74
CA THR A 5 0.01 -7.69 -1.80
C THR A 5 -0.51 -6.53 -0.95
N TYR A 6 -0.30 -6.60 0.35
CA TYR A 6 -0.52 -5.47 1.25
C TYR A 6 0.81 -4.89 1.69
N SER A 7 1.07 -3.65 1.28
CA SER A 7 2.36 -2.99 1.48
C SER A 7 2.16 -1.60 2.05
N MET A 8 2.74 -1.30 3.22
CA MET A 8 2.66 0.02 3.88
C MET A 8 3.91 0.29 4.71
N ASN A 9 4.19 1.59 4.90
CA ASN A 9 5.07 2.06 5.96
C ASN A 9 4.42 1.81 7.32
N VAL A 10 5.19 1.35 8.29
CA VAL A 10 4.70 0.99 9.62
C VAL A 10 5.71 1.40 10.70
N SER A 11 5.24 1.90 11.84
CA SER A 11 6.07 2.12 13.02
C SER A 11 6.50 0.80 13.65
N LEU A 12 7.58 0.80 14.43
CA LEU A 12 8.05 -0.41 15.11
C LEU A 12 6.99 -1.02 16.05
N ASP A 13 6.10 -0.19 16.62
CA ASP A 13 4.97 -0.63 17.44
C ASP A 13 3.69 -0.95 16.62
N GLY A 14 3.78 -0.97 15.27
CA GLY A 14 2.79 -1.59 14.40
C GLY A 14 1.68 -0.69 13.85
N TYR A 15 1.89 0.62 13.76
CA TYR A 15 0.90 1.58 13.23
C TYR A 15 1.32 2.17 11.90
N ILE A 16 0.35 2.41 11.02
CA ILE A 16 0.56 3.10 9.73
C ILE A 16 0.30 4.61 9.82
N VAL A 17 -0.46 5.03 10.83
CA VAL A 17 -0.78 6.43 11.16
C VAL A 17 -0.76 6.57 12.67
N GLY A 18 -0.20 7.65 13.18
CA GLY A 18 -0.13 7.95 14.60
C GLY A 18 -1.48 8.36 15.21
N PRO A 19 -1.56 8.52 16.54
CA PRO A 19 -2.82 8.86 17.23
C PRO A 19 -3.31 10.28 16.93
N ASP A 20 -2.43 11.15 16.44
CA ASP A 20 -2.74 12.51 15.97
C ASP A 20 -3.20 12.55 14.50
N GLY A 21 -3.24 11.41 13.83
CA GLY A 21 -3.54 11.30 12.40
C GLY A 21 -2.33 11.56 11.49
N GLY A 22 -1.15 11.82 12.06
CA GLY A 22 0.08 12.10 11.34
C GLY A 22 0.86 10.84 10.93
N PHE A 23 1.67 10.98 9.88
CA PHE A 23 2.58 9.95 9.38
C PHE A 23 3.87 10.57 8.80
N ASP A 24 4.26 11.75 9.27
CA ASP A 24 5.48 12.48 8.89
C ASP A 24 6.76 11.69 9.15
N TRP A 25 6.75 10.80 10.14
CA TRP A 25 7.83 9.86 10.42
C TRP A 25 8.08 8.82 9.32
N THR A 26 7.21 8.74 8.31
CA THR A 26 7.37 7.85 7.13
C THR A 26 8.08 8.52 5.97
N GLU A 27 8.62 9.72 6.14
CA GLU A 27 9.40 10.38 5.09
C GLU A 27 10.62 9.52 4.73
N PRO A 28 10.70 9.00 3.48
CA PRO A 28 11.74 8.07 3.11
C PRO A 28 13.05 8.81 2.83
N ASP A 29 14.18 8.20 3.18
CA ASP A 29 15.46 8.57 2.61
C ASP A 29 15.55 8.13 1.13
N GLU A 30 16.65 8.50 0.45
CA GLU A 30 16.83 8.22 -0.96
C GLU A 30 16.78 6.72 -1.26
N ASP A 31 17.41 5.88 -0.44
CA ASP A 31 17.49 4.43 -0.65
C ASP A 31 16.11 3.77 -0.45
N VAL A 32 15.36 4.19 0.56
CA VAL A 32 13.99 3.72 0.82
C VAL A 32 13.07 4.17 -0.31
N PHE A 33 13.22 5.42 -0.78
CA PHE A 33 12.37 5.92 -1.87
C PHE A 33 12.66 5.20 -3.19
N ARG A 34 13.95 4.92 -3.50
CA ARG A 34 14.34 4.10 -4.64
C ARG A 34 13.75 2.70 -4.57
N PHE A 35 13.74 2.09 -3.40
CA PHE A 35 13.10 0.80 -3.20
C PHE A 35 11.61 0.84 -3.55
N TRP A 36 10.87 1.87 -3.13
CA TRP A 36 9.46 2.02 -3.48
C TRP A 36 9.23 2.22 -4.98
N ILE A 37 10.14 2.93 -5.67
CA ILE A 37 10.11 3.07 -7.14
C ILE A 37 10.25 1.69 -7.81
N ASP A 38 11.13 0.83 -7.31
CA ASP A 38 11.32 -0.51 -7.86
C ASP A 38 10.12 -1.42 -7.57
N GLU A 39 9.51 -1.30 -6.38
CA GLU A 39 8.31 -2.04 -6.00
C GLU A 39 7.10 -1.67 -6.86
N ILE A 40 6.86 -0.37 -7.12
CA ILE A 40 5.70 0.06 -7.91
C ILE A 40 5.73 -0.45 -9.35
N ARG A 41 6.92 -0.74 -9.90
CA ARG A 41 7.07 -1.33 -11.25
C ARG A 41 6.50 -2.74 -11.36
N GLN A 42 6.32 -3.43 -10.23
CA GLN A 42 5.75 -4.78 -10.17
C GLN A 42 4.22 -4.77 -10.11
N VAL A 43 3.62 -3.61 -9.95
CA VAL A 43 2.19 -3.44 -9.71
C VAL A 43 1.44 -3.16 -11.01
N ASP A 44 0.42 -3.95 -11.31
CA ASP A 44 -0.49 -3.72 -12.44
C ASP A 44 -1.70 -2.87 -12.08
N VAL A 45 -2.15 -2.93 -10.82
CA VAL A 45 -3.31 -2.18 -10.33
C VAL A 45 -3.19 -1.96 -8.82
N HIS A 46 -3.57 -0.79 -8.36
CA HIS A 46 -3.57 -0.45 -6.94
C HIS A 46 -5.00 -0.26 -6.40
N LEU A 47 -5.35 -1.03 -5.38
CA LEU A 47 -6.61 -0.92 -4.66
C LEU A 47 -6.42 0.01 -3.47
N LEU A 48 -7.21 1.07 -3.40
CA LEU A 48 -7.08 2.14 -2.43
C LEU A 48 -8.37 2.35 -1.65
N GLY A 49 -8.26 2.46 -0.33
CA GLY A 49 -9.31 3.10 0.46
C GLY A 49 -9.29 4.62 0.26
N ARG A 50 -10.41 5.29 0.58
CA ARG A 50 -10.59 6.74 0.38
C ARG A 50 -9.43 7.58 0.90
N ARG A 51 -9.01 7.39 2.17
CA ARG A 51 -7.99 8.23 2.80
C ARG A 51 -6.65 8.15 2.08
N LEU A 52 -6.23 6.95 1.72
CA LEU A 52 -4.96 6.77 1.00
C LEU A 52 -5.05 7.35 -0.41
N TYR A 53 -6.19 7.15 -1.09
CA TYR A 53 -6.42 7.78 -2.39
C TYR A 53 -6.28 9.30 -2.31
N GLU A 54 -6.97 9.96 -1.36
CA GLU A 54 -6.89 11.40 -1.16
C GLU A 54 -5.44 11.87 -0.85
N THR A 55 -4.70 11.12 -0.05
CA THR A 55 -3.28 11.40 0.22
C THR A 55 -2.43 11.31 -1.04
N MET A 56 -2.65 10.27 -1.85
CA MET A 56 -1.86 10.00 -3.06
C MET A 56 -2.19 10.91 -4.23
N LEU A 57 -3.30 11.66 -4.19
CA LEU A 57 -3.61 12.71 -5.16
C LEU A 57 -2.53 13.80 -5.24
N TYR A 58 -1.69 13.92 -4.20
CA TYR A 58 -0.52 14.79 -4.22
C TYR A 58 0.29 14.62 -5.50
N TRP A 59 0.56 13.38 -5.92
CA TRP A 59 1.39 13.07 -7.08
C TRP A 59 0.76 13.46 -8.43
N GLU A 60 -0.56 13.61 -8.47
CA GLU A 60 -1.30 14.05 -9.67
C GLU A 60 -1.50 15.56 -9.72
N THR A 61 -1.35 16.25 -8.58
CA THR A 61 -1.67 17.68 -8.44
C THR A 61 -0.45 18.56 -8.14
N VAL A 62 0.66 17.98 -7.68
CA VAL A 62 1.89 18.70 -7.36
C VAL A 62 2.50 19.33 -8.61
N ASP A 63 3.08 20.54 -8.46
CA ASP A 63 3.86 21.15 -9.51
C ASP A 63 5.12 20.31 -9.79
N GLN A 64 5.20 19.75 -10.98
CA GLN A 64 6.30 18.89 -11.38
C GLN A 64 7.65 19.60 -11.40
N GLU A 65 7.68 20.93 -11.58
CA GLU A 65 8.92 21.72 -11.51
C GLU A 65 9.51 21.75 -10.09
N SER A 66 8.71 21.43 -9.06
CA SER A 66 9.15 21.36 -7.67
C SER A 66 9.70 19.99 -7.26
N LEU A 67 9.58 18.98 -8.11
CA LEU A 67 9.98 17.61 -7.83
C LEU A 67 11.44 17.36 -8.24
N ASP A 68 12.15 16.55 -7.44
CA ASP A 68 13.45 16.00 -7.83
C ASP A 68 13.31 14.84 -8.84
N ASP A 69 14.43 14.34 -9.35
CA ASP A 69 14.46 13.29 -10.38
C ASP A 69 13.77 11.99 -9.92
N ALA A 70 13.96 11.59 -8.67
CA ALA A 70 13.35 10.39 -8.12
C ALA A 70 11.83 10.55 -7.93
N GLN A 71 11.40 11.72 -7.49
CA GLN A 71 9.99 12.07 -7.35
C GLN A 71 9.29 12.16 -8.72
N LEU A 72 9.98 12.69 -9.74
CA LEU A 72 9.48 12.69 -11.13
C LEU A 72 9.33 11.27 -11.66
N GLU A 73 10.31 10.40 -11.39
CA GLU A 73 10.23 8.99 -11.78
C GLU A 73 9.06 8.27 -11.10
N TRP A 74 8.86 8.50 -9.80
CA TRP A 74 7.70 7.97 -9.08
C TRP A 74 6.39 8.46 -9.69
N ALA A 75 6.24 9.76 -9.92
CA ALA A 75 5.03 10.34 -10.51
C ALA A 75 4.75 9.76 -11.91
N ALA A 76 5.80 9.56 -12.73
CA ALA A 76 5.68 8.94 -14.05
C ALA A 76 5.20 7.48 -14.01
N LEU A 77 5.48 6.75 -12.93
CA LEU A 77 4.98 5.38 -12.71
C LEU A 77 3.61 5.36 -12.06
N TRP A 78 3.40 6.19 -11.04
CA TRP A 78 2.17 6.24 -10.26
C TRP A 78 0.97 6.78 -11.05
N ASN A 79 1.15 7.90 -11.78
CA ASN A 79 0.02 8.58 -12.40
C ASN A 79 -0.70 7.71 -13.46
N PRO A 80 -0.01 6.98 -14.37
CA PRO A 80 -0.67 6.11 -15.32
C PRO A 80 -1.13 4.77 -14.74
N LEU A 81 -0.67 4.39 -13.53
CA LEU A 81 -1.05 3.11 -12.91
C LEU A 81 -2.57 3.07 -12.68
N PRO A 82 -3.27 2.01 -13.11
CA PRO A 82 -4.68 1.82 -12.82
C PRO A 82 -4.96 1.76 -11.32
N LYS A 83 -5.95 2.53 -10.86
CA LYS A 83 -6.36 2.57 -9.45
C LYS A 83 -7.83 2.20 -9.31
N VAL A 84 -8.14 1.43 -8.29
CA VAL A 84 -9.51 1.13 -7.89
C VAL A 84 -9.73 1.71 -6.50
N VAL A 85 -10.63 2.67 -6.40
CA VAL A 85 -10.89 3.39 -5.15
C VAL A 85 -12.18 2.88 -4.53
N PHE A 86 -12.08 2.34 -3.32
CA PHE A 86 -13.23 1.87 -2.54
C PHE A 86 -13.70 2.97 -1.60
N SER A 87 -14.92 3.45 -1.85
CA SER A 87 -15.57 4.47 -1.02
C SER A 87 -17.08 4.46 -1.20
N GLU A 88 -17.78 4.62 -0.09
CA GLU A 88 -19.25 4.81 -0.08
C GLU A 88 -19.64 6.30 -0.08
N THR A 89 -18.67 7.18 0.11
CA THR A 89 -18.91 8.62 0.30
C THR A 89 -18.39 9.50 -0.83
N LEU A 90 -17.40 9.05 -1.58
CA LEU A 90 -16.93 9.74 -2.77
C LEU A 90 -17.95 9.56 -3.90
N THR A 91 -18.20 10.63 -4.65
CA THR A 91 -19.09 10.63 -5.83
C THR A 91 -18.31 10.55 -7.14
N SER A 92 -17.02 10.90 -7.11
CA SER A 92 -16.13 10.85 -8.27
C SER A 92 -14.68 10.69 -7.83
N VAL A 93 -13.83 10.25 -8.75
CA VAL A 93 -12.38 10.17 -8.63
C VAL A 93 -11.74 10.79 -9.86
N GLN A 94 -10.47 11.16 -9.76
CA GLN A 94 -9.68 11.75 -10.86
C GLN A 94 -8.45 10.88 -11.18
N GLY A 95 -7.76 11.21 -12.26
CA GLY A 95 -6.62 10.45 -12.74
C GLY A 95 -7.04 9.10 -13.36
N ASN A 96 -6.10 8.17 -13.46
CA ASN A 96 -6.39 6.82 -13.93
C ASN A 96 -7.00 5.96 -12.80
N ALA A 97 -8.16 6.39 -12.31
CA ALA A 97 -8.86 5.75 -11.21
C ALA A 97 -10.33 5.50 -11.54
N ARG A 98 -10.90 4.47 -10.93
CA ARG A 98 -12.34 4.20 -10.93
C ARG A 98 -12.85 3.98 -9.52
N LEU A 99 -14.07 4.42 -9.27
CA LEU A 99 -14.73 4.30 -7.98
C LEU A 99 -15.54 3.00 -7.92
N VAL A 100 -15.44 2.31 -6.78
CA VAL A 100 -16.23 1.11 -6.46
C VAL A 100 -16.81 1.26 -5.05
N SER A 101 -18.09 0.93 -4.91
CA SER A 101 -18.80 0.93 -3.63
C SER A 101 -19.05 -0.52 -3.17
N GLY A 102 -18.17 -1.07 -2.37
CA GLY A 102 -18.27 -2.46 -1.88
C GLY A 102 -17.68 -3.51 -2.83
N GLY A 103 -17.89 -4.80 -2.51
CA GLY A 103 -17.50 -5.89 -3.41
C GLY A 103 -15.99 -6.09 -3.55
N LEU A 104 -15.19 -5.89 -2.48
CA LEU A 104 -13.73 -6.05 -2.53
C LEU A 104 -13.32 -7.46 -3.02
N ALA A 105 -13.98 -8.50 -2.53
CA ALA A 105 -13.67 -9.88 -2.91
C ALA A 105 -13.97 -10.12 -4.39
N GLU A 106 -15.13 -9.70 -4.85
CA GLU A 106 -15.55 -9.80 -6.25
C GLU A 106 -14.60 -9.03 -7.18
N GLU A 107 -14.17 -7.85 -6.73
CA GLU A 107 -13.23 -7.03 -7.50
C GLU A 107 -11.85 -7.68 -7.61
N ILE A 108 -11.32 -8.24 -6.52
CA ILE A 108 -10.06 -8.98 -6.54
C ILE A 108 -10.15 -10.19 -7.47
N GLU A 109 -11.22 -10.98 -7.39
CA GLU A 109 -11.41 -12.13 -8.27
C GLU A 109 -11.54 -11.72 -9.75
N ARG A 110 -12.23 -10.62 -10.02
CA ARG A 110 -12.32 -10.04 -11.36
C ARG A 110 -10.92 -9.68 -11.89
N LEU A 111 -10.12 -8.96 -11.09
CA LEU A 111 -8.76 -8.56 -11.44
C LEU A 111 -7.82 -9.76 -11.63
N ARG A 112 -7.98 -10.81 -10.81
CA ARG A 112 -7.23 -12.07 -10.96
C ARG A 112 -7.54 -12.81 -12.24
N SER A 113 -8.76 -12.65 -12.78
CA SER A 113 -9.20 -13.26 -14.03
C SER A 113 -8.73 -12.49 -15.28
N GLU A 114 -8.34 -11.23 -15.13
CA GLU A 114 -7.82 -10.42 -16.22
C GLU A 114 -6.36 -10.79 -16.56
N PRO A 115 -5.97 -10.64 -17.84
CA PRO A 115 -4.57 -10.79 -18.23
C PRO A 115 -3.67 -9.79 -17.47
N GLY A 116 -2.53 -10.25 -17.02
CA GLY A 116 -1.53 -9.45 -16.34
C GLY A 116 -0.53 -10.33 -15.62
N GLU A 117 0.70 -9.87 -15.52
CA GLU A 117 1.79 -10.58 -14.84
C GLU A 117 2.16 -9.91 -13.51
N GLY A 118 1.80 -8.64 -13.33
CA GLY A 118 2.08 -7.86 -12.15
C GLY A 118 1.10 -8.12 -10.99
N GLU A 119 1.36 -7.46 -9.90
CA GLU A 119 0.64 -7.65 -8.63
C GLU A 119 -0.62 -6.78 -8.56
N ILE A 120 -1.55 -7.20 -7.72
CA ILE A 120 -2.67 -6.39 -7.23
C ILE A 120 -2.26 -5.84 -5.88
N ALA A 121 -1.89 -4.55 -5.82
CA ALA A 121 -1.48 -3.92 -4.58
C ALA A 121 -2.68 -3.42 -3.78
N LEU A 122 -2.65 -3.62 -2.46
CA LEU A 122 -3.62 -3.08 -1.51
C LEU A 122 -2.98 -1.97 -0.69
N GLY A 123 -3.66 -0.85 -0.58
CA GLY A 123 -3.26 0.26 0.28
C GLY A 123 -4.37 0.70 1.24
N GLY A 124 -3.96 0.93 2.50
CA GLY A 124 -4.85 1.33 3.58
C GLY A 124 -5.34 0.18 4.46
N ALA A 125 -5.27 0.39 5.77
CA ALA A 125 -5.52 -0.65 6.78
C ALA A 125 -6.94 -1.20 6.76
N THR A 126 -7.94 -0.35 6.52
CA THR A 126 -9.37 -0.79 6.50
C THR A 126 -9.61 -1.76 5.35
N LEU A 127 -9.10 -1.43 4.15
CA LEU A 127 -9.26 -2.29 2.98
C LEU A 127 -8.47 -3.59 3.15
N ALA A 128 -7.25 -3.50 3.68
CA ALA A 128 -6.43 -4.66 3.99
C ALA A 128 -7.08 -5.58 5.03
N ALA A 129 -7.73 -5.02 6.06
CA ALA A 129 -8.47 -5.79 7.05
C ALA A 129 -9.63 -6.59 6.42
N GLN A 130 -10.37 -5.99 5.50
CA GLN A 130 -11.44 -6.69 4.75
C GLN A 130 -10.88 -7.82 3.88
N ALA A 131 -9.80 -7.56 3.15
CA ALA A 131 -9.13 -8.57 2.33
C ALA A 131 -8.56 -9.71 3.19
N ALA A 132 -7.93 -9.38 4.33
CA ALA A 132 -7.43 -10.36 5.28
C ALA A 132 -8.57 -11.21 5.86
N ALA A 133 -9.72 -10.61 6.22
CA ALA A 133 -10.89 -11.31 6.72
C ALA A 133 -11.41 -12.38 5.75
N SER A 134 -11.24 -12.14 4.46
CA SER A 134 -11.65 -13.05 3.38
C SER A 134 -10.50 -13.95 2.89
N GLY A 135 -9.32 -13.92 3.52
CA GLY A 135 -8.16 -14.74 3.14
C GLY A 135 -7.60 -14.41 1.75
N LEU A 136 -7.76 -13.17 1.28
CA LEU A 136 -7.43 -12.75 -0.08
C LEU A 136 -6.00 -12.23 -0.22
N ILE A 137 -5.33 -11.89 0.88
CA ILE A 137 -3.93 -11.39 0.85
C ILE A 137 -2.98 -12.58 0.69
N ASP A 138 -2.09 -12.49 -0.28
CA ASP A 138 -1.05 -13.47 -0.54
C ASP A 138 0.28 -13.09 0.11
N GLU A 139 0.61 -11.79 0.16
CA GLU A 139 1.84 -11.29 0.77
C GLU A 139 1.60 -10.02 1.62
N TYR A 140 2.30 -9.95 2.75
CA TYR A 140 2.42 -8.77 3.59
C TYR A 140 3.83 -8.19 3.45
N ARG A 141 3.91 -6.88 3.15
CA ARG A 141 5.17 -6.15 3.05
C ARG A 141 5.15 -4.96 3.99
N ALA A 142 5.98 -5.00 5.01
CA ALA A 142 6.08 -3.95 6.02
C ALA A 142 7.41 -3.20 5.87
N MET A 143 7.34 -1.90 5.64
CA MET A 143 8.49 -1.01 5.74
C MET A 143 8.52 -0.43 7.13
N VAL A 144 9.30 -1.06 8.02
CA VAL A 144 9.33 -0.79 9.45
C VAL A 144 10.28 0.35 9.75
N TYR A 145 9.72 1.46 10.24
CA TYR A 145 10.48 2.64 10.68
C TYR A 145 10.86 2.54 12.15
N PRO A 146 12.06 2.98 12.53
CA PRO A 146 12.58 2.89 13.90
C PRO A 146 11.96 3.97 14.82
N VAL A 147 10.64 3.93 14.97
CA VAL A 147 9.86 4.88 15.79
C VAL A 147 8.73 4.17 16.52
N LEU A 148 8.39 4.63 17.70
CA LEU A 148 7.21 4.23 18.46
C LEU A 148 6.25 5.42 18.48
N VAL A 149 5.02 5.22 17.94
CA VAL A 149 4.01 6.28 17.86
C VAL A 149 2.93 6.14 18.96
N GLY A 150 2.86 5.00 19.62
CA GLY A 150 2.03 4.79 20.82
C GLY A 150 0.55 4.53 20.56
N GLY A 151 0.12 4.48 19.31
CA GLY A 151 -1.29 4.25 18.94
C GLY A 151 -1.61 4.73 17.53
N GLY A 152 -2.89 4.73 17.17
CA GLY A 152 -3.36 5.17 15.87
C GLY A 152 -3.98 4.06 15.02
N ILE A 153 -3.73 4.06 13.71
CA ILE A 153 -4.26 3.07 12.79
C ILE A 153 -3.25 1.90 12.66
N PRO A 154 -3.62 0.69 13.09
CA PRO A 154 -2.70 -0.45 13.05
C PRO A 154 -2.49 -0.97 11.63
N PHE A 155 -1.28 -1.50 11.35
CA PHE A 155 -0.97 -2.19 10.11
C PHE A 155 -1.75 -3.52 9.99
N PHE A 156 -1.72 -4.34 11.05
CA PHE A 156 -2.49 -5.58 11.11
C PHE A 156 -3.85 -5.35 11.78
N PRO A 157 -4.92 -5.98 11.24
CA PRO A 157 -6.21 -5.92 11.91
C PRO A 157 -6.14 -6.59 13.30
N ARG A 158 -6.89 -6.06 14.24
CA ARG A 158 -7.05 -6.67 15.58
C ARG A 158 -8.18 -7.70 15.49
N ASP A 159 -7.91 -8.81 14.87
CA ASP A 159 -8.80 -9.97 14.86
C ASP A 159 -8.11 -11.16 15.53
N GLU A 160 -8.90 -12.13 15.98
CA GLU A 160 -8.38 -13.30 16.71
C GLU A 160 -7.90 -14.42 15.77
N ARG A 161 -7.69 -14.12 14.48
CA ARG A 161 -7.26 -15.11 13.51
C ARG A 161 -5.74 -15.25 13.50
N ARG A 162 -5.30 -16.49 13.57
CA ARG A 162 -3.91 -16.83 13.27
C ARG A 162 -3.74 -17.00 11.76
N VAL A 163 -2.70 -16.36 11.24
CA VAL A 163 -2.22 -16.53 9.86
C VAL A 163 -0.73 -16.87 9.94
N ASP A 164 -0.35 -18.01 9.44
CA ASP A 164 1.06 -18.41 9.40
C ASP A 164 1.75 -17.79 8.17
N LEU A 165 2.93 -17.23 8.38
CA LEU A 165 3.68 -16.49 7.39
C LEU A 165 5.08 -17.09 7.21
N GLU A 166 5.55 -17.09 5.96
CA GLU A 166 6.93 -17.43 5.60
C GLU A 166 7.69 -16.14 5.27
N LEU A 167 8.84 -15.92 5.90
CA LEU A 167 9.72 -14.80 5.53
C LEU A 167 10.35 -15.06 4.16
N VAL A 168 10.05 -14.22 3.20
CA VAL A 168 10.57 -14.30 1.81
C VAL A 168 11.81 -13.44 1.64
N GLU A 169 11.79 -12.23 2.21
CA GLU A 169 12.86 -11.25 2.05
C GLU A 169 12.94 -10.31 3.26
N THR A 170 14.14 -9.90 3.58
CA THR A 170 14.40 -8.80 4.52
C THR A 170 15.50 -7.90 3.96
N ARG A 171 15.33 -6.60 4.11
CA ARG A 171 16.34 -5.60 3.74
C ARG A 171 16.44 -4.53 4.80
N THR A 172 17.66 -4.20 5.20
CA THR A 172 17.95 -3.10 6.13
C THR A 172 18.54 -1.94 5.35
N PHE A 173 18.03 -0.75 5.60
CA PHE A 173 18.50 0.51 5.01
C PHE A 173 19.42 1.25 5.97
N SER A 174 20.24 2.16 5.45
CA SER A 174 21.19 2.95 6.24
C SER A 174 20.54 3.83 7.29
N SER A 175 19.30 4.24 7.07
CA SER A 175 18.46 4.98 8.03
C SER A 175 17.97 4.15 9.24
N GLY A 176 18.19 2.83 9.23
CA GLY A 176 17.63 1.91 10.24
C GLY A 176 16.22 1.42 9.91
N VAL A 177 15.66 1.85 8.78
CA VAL A 177 14.40 1.28 8.25
C VAL A 177 14.65 -0.16 7.81
N VAL A 178 13.68 -1.05 8.07
CA VAL A 178 13.74 -2.47 7.71
C VAL A 178 12.52 -2.85 6.87
N HIS A 179 12.76 -3.37 5.69
CA HIS A 179 11.73 -3.99 4.88
C HIS A 179 11.60 -5.48 5.22
N LEU A 180 10.36 -5.92 5.42
CA LEU A 180 10.00 -7.31 5.66
C LEU A 180 8.94 -7.74 4.64
N ARG A 181 9.22 -8.80 3.90
CA ARG A 181 8.29 -9.42 2.96
C ARG A 181 7.94 -10.82 3.46
N HIS A 182 6.65 -11.05 3.69
CA HIS A 182 6.14 -12.34 4.16
C HIS A 182 5.06 -12.84 3.22
N ARG A 183 5.11 -14.14 2.93
CA ARG A 183 4.07 -14.85 2.19
C ARG A 183 3.13 -15.57 3.14
N VAL A 184 1.85 -15.55 2.84
CA VAL A 184 0.85 -16.34 3.58
C VAL A 184 1.03 -17.83 3.25
N THR A 185 1.19 -18.64 4.30
CA THR A 185 1.25 -20.11 4.19
C THR A 185 -0.19 -20.64 4.20
N ARG A 186 -0.56 -21.39 3.15
CA ARG A 186 -1.89 -22.02 3.02
C ARG A 186 -1.78 -23.53 3.05
#